data_189c873c0fa89dab295812f511e40d4a
#
_entry.id   189c873c0fa89dab295812f511e40d4a
#
_cell.length_a   1.000
_cell.length_b   1.000
_cell.length_c   1.000
_cell.angle_alpha   90.00
_cell.angle_beta   90.00
_cell.angle_gamma   90.00
#
_symmetry.space_group_name_H-M   'P 1'
#
loop_
_entity.id
_entity.type
_entity.pdbx_description
1 polymer ?
#
loop_
_entity_poly.entity_id
_entity_poly.type
_entity_poly.pdbx_seq_one_letter_code
_entity_poly.pdbx_strand_id
1 'polypeptide(L)'
;SALGVHQASMVLKYIVKAASQGLAVILITHNVHHAYPVGNSFTVLNRGKSLGTFNKKDISREELLGMMAGGEELDKLEVELKEMDRLSKN
;
A
#
# COMPACT_ATOMS: atom_id res chain seq x y z
N SER A 1 -11.14 12.19 -1.58
CA SER A 1 -12.27 11.65 -0.84
C SER A 1 -12.25 10.13 -0.87
N ALA A 2 -12.62 9.53 0.19
CA ALA A 2 -12.69 8.09 0.25
C ALA A 2 -13.97 7.60 -0.42
N LEU A 3 -13.84 6.58 -1.26
CA LEU A 3 -15.00 5.86 -1.74
C LEU A 3 -15.60 5.07 -0.58
N GLY A 4 -16.92 4.97 -0.52
CA GLY A 4 -17.58 4.07 0.40
C GLY A 4 -17.19 2.62 0.10
N VAL A 5 -17.39 1.73 1.07
CA VAL A 5 -17.05 0.31 0.91
C VAL A 5 -17.76 -0.30 -0.31
N HIS A 6 -19.03 0.06 -0.52
CA HIS A 6 -19.78 -0.44 -1.67
C HIS A 6 -19.20 0.02 -3.00
N GLN A 7 -18.87 1.31 -3.13
CA GLN A 7 -18.29 1.86 -4.35
C GLN A 7 -16.93 1.25 -4.64
N ALA A 8 -16.09 1.12 -3.62
CA ALA A 8 -14.78 0.49 -3.77
C ALA A 8 -14.92 -0.95 -4.24
N SER A 9 -15.87 -1.70 -3.66
CA SER A 9 -16.15 -3.07 -4.05
C SER A 9 -16.54 -3.17 -5.53
N MET A 10 -17.37 -2.27 -6.01
CA MET A 10 -17.79 -2.24 -7.41
C MET A 10 -16.61 -1.98 -8.35
N VAL A 11 -15.76 -1.02 -8.01
CA VAL A 11 -14.56 -0.72 -8.81
C VAL A 11 -13.65 -1.93 -8.90
N LEU A 12 -13.39 -2.60 -7.77
CA LEU A 12 -12.55 -3.79 -7.76
C LEU A 12 -13.13 -4.92 -8.59
N LYS A 13 -14.44 -5.11 -8.57
CA LYS A 13 -15.11 -6.11 -9.40
C LYS A 13 -14.96 -5.80 -10.90
N TYR A 14 -15.06 -4.53 -11.27
CA TYR A 14 -14.84 -4.12 -12.66
C TYR A 14 -13.40 -4.37 -13.11
N ILE A 15 -12.43 -4.14 -12.23
CA ILE A 15 -11.01 -4.42 -12.52
C ILE A 15 -10.82 -5.90 -12.82
N VAL A 16 -11.34 -6.77 -11.97
CA VAL A 16 -11.24 -8.22 -12.15
C VAL A 16 -11.89 -8.65 -13.44
N LYS A 17 -13.08 -8.11 -13.73
CA LYS A 17 -13.81 -8.42 -14.97
C LYS A 17 -13.02 -7.98 -16.20
N ALA A 18 -12.47 -6.76 -16.20
CA ALA A 18 -11.68 -6.26 -17.32
C ALA A 18 -10.44 -7.13 -17.56
N ALA A 19 -9.74 -7.49 -16.50
CA ALA A 19 -8.57 -8.35 -16.61
C ALA A 19 -8.93 -9.72 -17.14
N SER A 20 -10.08 -10.29 -16.76
CA SER A 20 -10.53 -11.58 -17.25
C SER A 20 -10.86 -11.56 -18.74
N GLN A 21 -11.11 -10.38 -19.30
CA GLN A 21 -11.37 -10.19 -20.72
C GLN A 21 -10.10 -9.91 -21.53
N GLY A 22 -8.93 -10.03 -20.92
CA GLY A 22 -7.65 -9.82 -21.57
C GLY A 22 -7.15 -8.39 -21.59
N LEU A 23 -7.81 -7.49 -20.85
CA LEU A 23 -7.37 -6.09 -20.76
C LEU A 23 -6.29 -5.93 -19.72
N ALA A 24 -5.31 -5.10 -20.02
CA ALA A 24 -4.32 -4.66 -19.02
C ALA A 24 -4.95 -3.55 -18.18
N VAL A 25 -4.82 -3.65 -16.87
CA VAL A 25 -5.39 -2.67 -15.94
C VAL A 25 -4.30 -2.15 -15.02
N ILE A 26 -4.24 -0.84 -14.85
CA ILE A 26 -3.35 -0.20 -13.88
C ILE A 26 -4.25 0.45 -12.83
N LEU A 27 -4.05 0.03 -11.58
CA LEU A 27 -4.74 0.61 -10.42
C LEU A 27 -3.74 1.42 -9.61
N ILE A 28 -4.04 2.69 -9.39
CA ILE A 28 -3.22 3.56 -8.54
C ILE A 28 -4.03 3.81 -7.27
N THR A 29 -3.47 3.41 -6.14
CA THR A 29 -4.15 3.55 -4.84
C THR A 29 -3.13 3.57 -3.72
N HIS A 30 -3.50 4.17 -2.61
CA HIS A 30 -2.72 4.10 -1.37
C HIS A 30 -3.30 3.05 -0.39
N ASN A 31 -4.30 2.30 -0.83
CA ASN A 31 -4.96 1.30 0.03
C ASN A 31 -4.54 -0.11 -0.40
N VAL A 32 -3.65 -0.72 0.39
CA VAL A 32 -3.14 -2.06 0.12
C VAL A 32 -4.24 -3.11 0.15
N HIS A 33 -5.26 -2.91 0.98
CA HIS A 33 -6.36 -3.87 1.11
C HIS A 33 -7.25 -3.90 -0.13
N HIS A 34 -7.22 -2.84 -0.94
CA HIS A 34 -7.87 -2.82 -2.25
C HIS A 34 -6.96 -3.36 -3.34
N ALA A 35 -5.67 -3.00 -3.31
CA ALA A 35 -4.74 -3.39 -4.36
C ALA A 35 -4.37 -4.87 -4.31
N TYR A 36 -4.12 -5.38 -3.11
CA TYR A 36 -3.57 -6.73 -2.97
C TYR A 36 -4.50 -7.83 -3.52
N PRO A 37 -5.81 -7.82 -3.24
CA PRO A 37 -6.70 -8.87 -3.75
C PRO A 37 -6.80 -8.94 -5.27
N VAL A 38 -6.66 -7.82 -5.96
CA VAL A 38 -6.89 -7.76 -7.42
C VAL A 38 -5.62 -7.65 -8.24
N GLY A 39 -4.51 -7.23 -7.64
CA GLY A 39 -3.25 -7.03 -8.35
C GLY A 39 -2.52 -8.34 -8.65
N ASN A 40 -1.78 -8.34 -9.75
CA ASN A 40 -0.87 -9.43 -10.10
C ASN A 40 0.57 -9.04 -9.77
N SER A 41 0.90 -7.76 -9.89
CA SER A 41 2.19 -7.21 -9.49
C SER A 41 1.98 -5.82 -8.91
N PHE A 42 2.92 -5.40 -8.09
CA PHE A 42 2.82 -4.14 -7.35
C PHE A 42 4.11 -3.36 -7.48
N THR A 43 3.98 -2.09 -7.87
CA THR A 43 5.10 -1.16 -7.85
C THR A 43 4.84 -0.17 -6.72
N VAL A 44 5.75 -0.10 -5.78
CA VAL A 44 5.61 0.77 -4.62
C VAL A 44 6.35 2.08 -4.89
N LEU A 45 5.63 3.19 -4.75
CA LEU A 45 6.20 4.52 -4.90
C LEU A 45 6.22 5.21 -3.54
N ASN A 46 7.32 5.86 -3.24
CA ASN A 46 7.47 6.64 -2.03
C ASN A 46 8.28 7.89 -2.35
N ARG A 47 7.69 9.05 -2.12
CA ARG A 47 8.33 10.35 -2.37
C ARG A 47 8.91 10.48 -3.78
N GLY A 48 8.14 10.03 -4.77
CA GLY A 48 8.53 10.10 -6.17
C GLY A 48 9.55 9.08 -6.61
N LYS A 49 9.88 8.12 -5.75
CA LYS A 49 10.85 7.06 -6.07
C LYS A 49 10.18 5.70 -6.03
N SER A 50 10.59 4.83 -6.94
CA SER A 50 10.15 3.45 -6.92
C SER A 50 10.97 2.66 -5.89
N LEU A 51 10.28 1.94 -5.02
CA LEU A 51 10.91 1.00 -4.09
C LEU A 51 11.03 -0.39 -4.70
N GLY A 52 10.54 -0.57 -5.91
CA GLY A 52 10.62 -1.83 -6.63
C GLY A 52 9.27 -2.32 -7.11
N THR A 53 9.31 -3.35 -7.93
CA THR A 53 8.13 -4.03 -8.45
C THR A 53 8.18 -5.49 -8.02
N PHE A 54 7.08 -5.98 -7.49
CA PHE A 54 6.99 -7.31 -6.88
C PHE A 54 5.80 -8.06 -7.45
N ASN A 55 6.00 -9.32 -7.79
CA ASN A 55 4.88 -10.20 -8.12
C ASN A 55 4.12 -10.57 -6.84
N LYS A 56 2.82 -10.74 -6.94
CA LYS A 56 1.98 -11.07 -5.80
C LYS A 56 2.48 -12.29 -5.03
N LYS A 57 2.98 -13.30 -5.73
CA LYS A 57 3.50 -14.52 -5.11
C LYS A 57 4.76 -14.30 -4.28
N ASP A 58 5.47 -13.20 -4.52
CA ASP A 58 6.76 -12.91 -3.90
C ASP A 58 6.67 -11.89 -2.76
N ILE A 59 5.50 -11.36 -2.51
CA ILE A 59 5.31 -10.35 -1.46
C ILE A 59 3.99 -10.59 -0.73
N SER A 60 4.04 -10.50 0.60
CA SER A 60 2.83 -10.59 1.41
C SER A 60 2.13 -9.24 1.49
N ARG A 61 0.87 -9.27 1.91
CA ARG A 61 0.11 -8.05 2.16
C ARG A 61 0.78 -7.19 3.24
N GLU A 62 1.27 -7.83 4.31
CA GLU A 62 1.94 -7.14 5.41
C GLU A 62 3.23 -6.47 4.97
N GLU A 63 4.03 -7.15 4.14
CA GLU A 63 5.25 -6.59 3.58
C GLU A 63 4.94 -5.37 2.71
N LEU A 64 3.94 -5.49 1.85
CA LEU A 64 3.51 -4.39 0.98
C LEU A 64 3.02 -3.20 1.81
N LEU A 65 2.22 -3.48 2.83
CA LEU A 65 1.71 -2.44 3.73
C LEU A 65 2.86 -1.72 4.44
N GLY A 66 3.86 -2.46 4.90
CA GLY A 66 5.04 -1.89 5.55
C GLY A 66 5.81 -0.94 4.64
N MET A 67 5.97 -1.30 3.37
CA MET A 67 6.64 -0.46 2.39
C MET A 67 5.84 0.81 2.10
N MET A 68 4.53 0.68 1.99
CA MET A 68 3.63 1.80 1.71
C MET A 68 3.49 2.75 2.89
N ALA A 69 3.66 2.25 4.11
CA ALA A 69 3.58 3.06 5.32
C ALA A 69 4.76 4.02 5.50
N GLY A 70 5.76 3.95 4.62
CA GLY A 70 6.90 4.86 4.69
C GLY A 70 7.81 4.54 5.86
N GLY A 71 8.46 3.39 5.83
CA GLY A 71 9.29 2.89 6.93
C GLY A 71 10.21 3.93 7.56
N GLU A 72 10.86 4.78 6.74
CA GLU A 72 11.73 5.83 7.27
C GLU A 72 10.99 6.82 8.15
N GLU A 73 9.78 7.18 7.79
CA GLU A 73 8.98 8.12 8.57
C GLU A 73 8.55 7.52 9.89
N LEU A 74 8.20 6.23 9.89
CA LEU A 74 7.85 5.52 11.11
C LEU A 74 9.07 5.38 12.02
N ASP A 75 10.23 5.06 11.46
CA ASP A 75 11.47 4.95 12.23
C ASP A 75 11.81 6.29 12.87
N LYS A 76 11.69 7.37 12.12
CA LYS A 76 11.93 8.72 12.63
C LYS A 76 10.97 9.05 13.77
N LEU A 77 9.69 8.73 13.61
CA LEU A 77 8.69 8.94 14.63
C LEU A 77 9.02 8.14 15.90
N GLU A 78 9.43 6.90 15.77
CA GLU A 78 9.83 6.07 16.90
C GLU A 78 10.98 6.70 17.68
N VAL A 79 11.99 7.22 16.97
CA VAL A 79 13.12 7.91 17.59
C VAL A 79 12.65 9.13 18.36
N GLU A 80 11.77 9.93 17.74
CA GLU A 80 11.22 11.13 18.38
C GLU A 80 10.43 10.78 19.64
N LEU A 81 9.62 9.73 19.58
CA LEU A 81 8.81 9.29 20.72
C LEU A 81 9.69 8.79 21.87
N LYS A 82 10.75 8.04 21.56
CA LYS A 82 11.71 7.58 22.57
C LYS A 82 12.42 8.74 23.23
N GLU A 83 12.80 9.75 22.46
CA GLU A 83 13.45 10.94 23.00
C GLU A 83 12.52 11.71 23.94
N MET A 84 11.25 11.85 23.55
CA MET A 84 10.26 12.50 24.41
C MET A 84 10.06 11.73 25.71
N ASP A 85 10.02 10.40 25.63
CA ASP A 85 9.88 9.55 26.82
C ASP A 85 11.10 9.69 27.74
N ARG A 86 12.30 9.71 27.17
CA ARG A 86 13.54 9.90 27.91
C ARG A 86 13.54 11.24 28.68
N LEU A 87 13.13 12.31 28.00
CA LEU A 87 13.08 13.63 28.60
C LEU A 87 12.03 13.73 29.71
N SER A 88 10.91 13.03 29.55
CA SER A 88 9.84 13.06 30.54
C SER A 88 10.20 12.36 31.86
N LYS A 89 11.19 11.46 31.82
CA LYS A 89 11.64 10.70 32.99
C LYS A 89 12.70 11.38 33.85
N ASN A 90 13.12 12.54 33.42
CA ASN A 90 14.12 13.33 34.17
C ASN A 90 13.45 14.35 35.12
#